data_483f347f27ac0ac4639eb33010bf7f3e
#
_entry.id   483f347f27ac0ac4639eb33010bf7f3e
#
_cell.length_a   1.000
_cell.length_b   1.000
_cell.length_c   1.000
_cell.angle_alpha   90.00
_cell.angle_beta   90.00
_cell.angle_gamma   90.00
#
_symmetry.space_group_name_H-M   'P 1'
#
loop_
_entity.id
_entity.type
_entity.pdbx_description
1 polymer ?
#
loop_
_entity_poly.entity_id
_entity_poly.type
_entity_poly.pdbx_seq_one_letter_code
_entity_poly.pdbx_strand_id
1 'polypeptide(L)'
;MKIGGWQRFSLIDYPDRIGAVVFTQGCNFRCPYCHNPELVDPRRFGKTIPPGDIISFLAGRRGKLDAVTITGGEPTRQGDLADFLTRVKELGFLVKLDTNGSAPFTLAMLLEKGLVDYIAMDIKGPLEKYAAIAGTEVNGRDIVTSVSLISGAGIPHEFRTTLVAPFITPEDVVTTAGLIPAESRYVLQRFVPAKLLASGLGEINCFTDIVIAALKVRLEKHLSCVAVR
;
A
#
# COMPACT_ATOMS: atom_id res chain seq x y z
N MET A 1 -7.08 10.71 13.58
CA MET A 1 -6.84 10.19 12.22
C MET A 1 -7.79 10.84 11.23
N LYS A 2 -7.27 11.35 10.13
CA LYS A 2 -8.08 11.91 9.05
C LYS A 2 -8.52 10.78 8.12
N ILE A 3 -9.80 10.43 8.14
CA ILE A 3 -10.37 9.38 7.30
C ILE A 3 -11.17 10.06 6.19
N GLY A 4 -10.75 9.87 4.94
CA GLY A 4 -11.39 10.46 3.76
C GLY A 4 -12.46 9.57 3.13
N GLY A 5 -12.50 8.29 3.52
CA GLY A 5 -13.49 7.35 3.02
C GLY A 5 -13.42 6.01 3.76
N TRP A 6 -14.45 5.18 3.58
CA TRP A 6 -14.44 3.80 4.02
C TRP A 6 -15.38 2.94 3.18
N GLN A 7 -15.01 1.69 3.04
CA GLN A 7 -15.82 0.66 2.42
C GLN A 7 -16.21 -0.35 3.50
N ARG A 8 -17.51 -0.55 3.67
CA ARG A 8 -18.06 -1.35 4.79
C ARG A 8 -17.86 -2.85 4.61
N PHE A 9 -17.55 -3.29 3.39
CA PHE A 9 -17.41 -4.68 3.02
C PHE A 9 -16.46 -4.82 1.81
N SER A 10 -15.50 -5.71 1.89
CA SER A 10 -14.60 -6.09 0.81
C SER A 10 -14.19 -7.55 0.92
N LEU A 11 -14.03 -8.18 -0.23
CA LEU A 11 -13.54 -9.57 -0.39
C LEU A 11 -12.14 -9.63 -0.99
N ILE A 12 -11.53 -8.48 -1.33
CA ILE A 12 -10.29 -8.42 -2.12
C ILE A 12 -9.15 -7.69 -1.41
N ASP A 13 -9.44 -6.86 -0.39
CA ASP A 13 -8.43 -6.00 0.21
C ASP A 13 -7.60 -6.72 1.28
N TYR A 14 -8.14 -7.71 1.96
CA TYR A 14 -7.38 -8.59 2.86
C TYR A 14 -7.38 -10.01 2.27
N PRO A 15 -6.22 -10.67 2.07
CA PRO A 15 -6.17 -12.01 1.49
C PRO A 15 -6.98 -13.02 2.31
N ASP A 16 -7.89 -13.73 1.65
CA ASP A 16 -8.72 -14.81 2.22
C ASP A 16 -9.58 -14.42 3.43
N ARG A 17 -9.93 -13.13 3.55
CA ARG A 17 -10.73 -12.60 4.65
C ARG A 17 -11.80 -11.64 4.16
N ILE A 18 -12.94 -11.65 4.83
CA ILE A 18 -13.98 -10.66 4.65
C ILE A 18 -13.64 -9.45 5.53
N GLY A 19 -13.50 -8.28 4.94
CA GLY A 19 -13.07 -7.10 5.69
C GLY A 19 -13.80 -5.81 5.37
N ALA A 20 -13.54 -4.79 6.18
CA ALA A 20 -13.81 -3.41 5.85
C ALA A 20 -12.52 -2.70 5.43
N VAL A 21 -12.64 -1.61 4.67
CA VAL A 21 -11.49 -0.80 4.23
C VAL A 21 -11.64 0.62 4.72
N VAL A 22 -10.60 1.16 5.32
CA VAL A 22 -10.54 2.54 5.82
C VAL A 22 -9.48 3.29 5.01
N PHE A 23 -9.89 4.39 4.36
CA PHE A 23 -9.03 5.20 3.53
C PHE A 23 -8.61 6.47 4.28
N THR A 24 -7.34 6.59 4.61
CA THR A 24 -6.78 7.77 5.26
C THR A 24 -6.62 8.92 4.25
N GLN A 25 -6.77 10.16 4.71
CA GLN A 25 -6.60 11.36 3.93
C GLN A 25 -5.26 12.02 4.26
N GLY A 26 -4.50 12.34 3.23
CA GLY A 26 -3.14 12.87 3.30
C GLY A 26 -2.11 11.81 2.93
N CYS A 27 -1.17 12.21 2.08
CA CYS A 27 -0.02 11.43 1.66
C CYS A 27 1.19 12.35 1.54
N ASN A 28 2.38 11.82 1.80
CA ASN A 28 3.63 12.53 1.55
C ASN A 28 4.16 12.33 0.12
N PHE A 29 3.62 11.38 -0.65
CA PHE A 29 3.93 11.22 -2.07
C PHE A 29 2.93 11.97 -2.95
N ARG A 30 3.34 12.26 -4.18
CA ARG A 30 2.56 12.92 -5.23
C ARG A 30 2.64 12.17 -6.55
N CYS A 31 2.61 10.81 -6.47
CA CYS A 31 2.71 9.96 -7.65
C CYS A 31 1.73 10.44 -8.74
N PRO A 32 2.21 10.78 -9.95
CA PRO A 32 1.35 11.33 -11.00
C PRO A 32 0.17 10.42 -11.36
N TYR A 33 0.39 9.11 -11.28
CA TYR A 33 -0.57 8.06 -11.58
C TYR A 33 -1.42 7.62 -10.35
N CYS A 34 -1.42 8.38 -9.26
CA CYS A 34 -2.21 8.04 -8.07
C CYS A 34 -3.71 7.96 -8.41
N HIS A 35 -4.35 6.83 -8.08
CA HIS A 35 -5.78 6.59 -8.29
C HIS A 35 -6.70 7.29 -7.28
N ASN A 36 -6.14 7.78 -6.17
CA ASN A 36 -6.88 8.42 -5.08
C ASN A 36 -6.51 9.91 -4.93
N PRO A 37 -6.63 10.73 -5.98
CA PRO A 37 -6.21 12.14 -5.92
C PRO A 37 -6.95 12.93 -4.84
N GLU A 38 -8.19 12.57 -4.52
CA GLU A 38 -9.00 13.16 -3.44
C GLU A 38 -8.51 12.82 -2.03
N LEU A 39 -7.64 11.83 -1.88
CA LEU A 39 -7.01 11.47 -0.61
C LEU A 39 -5.59 12.03 -0.49
N VAL A 40 -5.01 12.52 -1.60
CA VAL A 40 -3.61 12.93 -1.69
C VAL A 40 -3.45 14.45 -1.88
N ASP A 41 -4.26 15.07 -2.74
CA ASP A 41 -4.21 16.51 -3.00
C ASP A 41 -5.11 17.28 -2.01
N PRO A 42 -4.52 18.14 -1.13
CA PRO A 42 -5.30 18.89 -0.15
C PRO A 42 -6.44 19.74 -0.75
N ARG A 43 -6.30 20.18 -2.01
CA ARG A 43 -7.32 20.97 -2.71
C ARG A 43 -8.56 20.14 -3.09
N ARG A 44 -8.44 18.81 -3.04
CA ARG A 44 -9.50 17.84 -3.39
C ARG A 44 -10.06 17.12 -2.17
N PHE A 45 -9.58 17.45 -0.96
CA PHE A 45 -10.03 16.80 0.26
C PHE A 45 -11.52 17.00 0.51
N GLY A 46 -12.23 15.89 0.71
CA GLY A 46 -13.61 15.87 1.19
C GLY A 46 -13.71 16.01 2.71
N LYS A 47 -14.93 15.95 3.22
CA LYS A 47 -15.19 15.89 4.67
C LYS A 47 -14.60 14.59 5.24
N THR A 48 -13.95 14.70 6.39
CA THR A 48 -13.46 13.54 7.12
C THR A 48 -14.56 12.82 7.85
N ILE A 49 -14.42 11.51 7.96
CA ILE A 49 -15.32 10.65 8.73
C ILE A 49 -14.72 10.53 10.15
N PRO A 50 -15.53 10.74 11.21
CA PRO A 50 -15.06 10.56 12.57
C PRO A 50 -14.58 9.11 12.80
N PRO A 51 -13.37 8.88 13.35
CA PRO A 51 -12.89 7.53 13.64
C PRO A 51 -13.86 6.74 14.56
N GLY A 52 -14.56 7.43 15.46
CA GLY A 52 -15.56 6.84 16.34
C GLY A 52 -16.72 6.17 15.61
N ASP A 53 -17.15 6.71 14.47
CA ASP A 53 -18.25 6.14 13.66
C ASP A 53 -17.85 4.80 13.06
N ILE A 54 -16.58 4.70 12.62
CA ILE A 54 -16.01 3.44 12.10
C ILE A 54 -15.90 2.40 13.21
N ILE A 55 -15.38 2.77 14.37
CA ILE A 55 -15.27 1.86 15.52
C ILE A 55 -16.66 1.38 15.96
N SER A 56 -17.66 2.26 16.00
CA SER A 56 -19.03 1.90 16.34
C SER A 56 -19.64 0.92 15.32
N PHE A 57 -19.39 1.15 14.04
CA PHE A 57 -19.80 0.20 12.99
C PHE A 57 -19.10 -1.16 13.15
N LEU A 58 -17.80 -1.18 13.35
CA LEU A 58 -17.02 -2.40 13.51
C LEU A 58 -17.50 -3.20 14.74
N ALA A 59 -17.82 -2.53 15.85
CA ALA A 59 -18.37 -3.19 17.03
C ALA A 59 -19.66 -3.99 16.72
N GLY A 60 -20.52 -3.46 15.85
CA GLY A 60 -21.73 -4.13 15.37
C GLY A 60 -21.47 -5.21 14.28
N ARG A 61 -20.22 -5.41 13.87
CA ARG A 61 -19.81 -6.37 12.83
C ARG A 61 -18.93 -7.51 13.36
N ARG A 62 -18.70 -7.59 14.65
CA ARG A 62 -17.99 -8.73 15.29
C ARG A 62 -18.64 -10.05 14.89
N GLY A 63 -17.84 -11.02 14.48
CA GLY A 63 -18.29 -12.32 13.97
C GLY A 63 -18.94 -12.30 12.58
N LYS A 64 -18.96 -11.12 11.88
CA LYS A 64 -19.47 -10.96 10.51
C LYS A 64 -18.41 -10.47 9.53
N LEU A 65 -17.39 -9.79 10.05
CA LEU A 65 -16.18 -9.41 9.35
C LEU A 65 -15.00 -10.01 10.12
N ASP A 66 -13.92 -10.33 9.40
CA ASP A 66 -12.70 -10.90 9.95
C ASP A 66 -11.63 -9.82 10.14
N ALA A 67 -11.61 -8.81 9.27
CA ALA A 67 -10.47 -7.92 9.14
C ALA A 67 -10.83 -6.47 8.81
N VAL A 68 -9.86 -5.59 9.03
CA VAL A 68 -9.90 -4.18 8.59
C VAL A 68 -8.60 -3.88 7.85
N THR A 69 -8.73 -3.40 6.62
CA THR A 69 -7.59 -2.88 5.84
C THR A 69 -7.51 -1.37 6.00
N ILE A 70 -6.34 -0.87 6.37
CA ILE A 70 -6.05 0.57 6.47
C ILE A 70 -5.18 0.94 5.28
N THR A 71 -5.66 1.85 4.46
CA THR A 71 -5.06 2.28 3.19
C THR A 71 -5.35 3.75 2.90
N GLY A 72 -5.34 4.18 1.66
CA GLY A 72 -5.81 5.49 1.20
C GLY A 72 -4.69 6.41 0.72
N GLY A 73 -4.39 7.50 1.43
CA GLY A 73 -3.20 8.32 1.21
C GLY A 73 -1.96 7.56 1.71
N GLU A 74 -1.40 7.99 2.84
CA GLU A 74 -0.38 7.22 3.56
C GLU A 74 -0.77 7.08 5.04
N PRO A 75 -1.21 5.89 5.48
CA PRO A 75 -1.66 5.68 6.85
C PRO A 75 -0.60 5.96 7.91
N THR A 76 0.66 5.64 7.64
CA THR A 76 1.76 5.84 8.60
C THR A 76 2.07 7.31 8.90
N ARG A 77 1.47 8.24 8.14
CA ARG A 77 1.52 9.69 8.39
C ARG A 77 0.47 10.19 9.38
N GLN A 78 -0.44 9.34 9.83
CA GLN A 78 -1.46 9.69 10.82
C GLN A 78 -0.89 9.51 12.23
N GLY A 79 -0.75 10.60 13.00
CA GLY A 79 -0.12 10.56 14.32
C GLY A 79 -0.85 9.71 15.36
N ASP A 80 -2.16 9.50 15.16
CA ASP A 80 -3.04 8.71 16.03
C ASP A 80 -3.42 7.34 15.42
N LEU A 81 -2.61 6.85 14.43
CA LEU A 81 -2.85 5.55 13.80
C LEU A 81 -2.80 4.41 14.81
N ALA A 82 -1.78 4.39 15.69
CA ALA A 82 -1.63 3.33 16.68
C ALA A 82 -2.84 3.23 17.62
N ASP A 83 -3.37 4.35 18.09
CA ASP A 83 -4.54 4.38 18.96
C ASP A 83 -5.79 3.84 18.26
N PHE A 84 -5.96 4.19 16.97
CA PHE A 84 -7.06 3.65 16.17
C PHE A 84 -6.93 2.13 15.97
N LEU A 85 -5.73 1.65 15.61
CA LEU A 85 -5.47 0.22 15.43
C LEU A 85 -5.66 -0.57 16.73
N THR A 86 -5.25 -0.02 17.88
CA THR A 86 -5.49 -0.64 19.20
C THR A 86 -6.97 -0.91 19.40
N ARG A 87 -7.83 0.09 19.13
CA ARG A 87 -9.29 -0.07 19.24
C ARG A 87 -9.85 -1.11 18.27
N VAL A 88 -9.30 -1.20 17.06
CA VAL A 88 -9.69 -2.22 16.07
C VAL A 88 -9.30 -3.62 16.57
N LYS A 89 -8.09 -3.78 17.11
CA LYS A 89 -7.60 -5.03 17.68
C LYS A 89 -8.39 -5.47 18.92
N GLU A 90 -8.76 -4.54 19.79
CA GLU A 90 -9.62 -4.80 20.95
C GLU A 90 -11.01 -5.33 20.57
N LEU A 91 -11.52 -4.98 19.38
CA LEU A 91 -12.75 -5.54 18.85
C LEU A 91 -12.58 -6.94 18.26
N GLY A 92 -11.33 -7.46 18.16
CA GLY A 92 -11.00 -8.80 17.71
C GLY A 92 -10.79 -8.90 16.18
N PHE A 93 -10.60 -7.79 15.47
CA PHE A 93 -10.33 -7.81 14.02
C PHE A 93 -8.84 -7.99 13.71
N LEU A 94 -8.55 -8.69 12.62
CA LEU A 94 -7.24 -8.65 11.97
C LEU A 94 -7.04 -7.29 11.29
N VAL A 95 -5.81 -6.79 11.31
CA VAL A 95 -5.44 -5.51 10.69
C VAL A 95 -4.47 -5.74 9.54
N LYS A 96 -4.84 -5.26 8.35
CA LYS A 96 -3.91 -5.11 7.23
C LYS A 96 -3.55 -3.64 7.05
N LEU A 97 -2.27 -3.37 6.86
CA LEU A 97 -1.75 -2.05 6.56
C LEU A 97 -1.21 -2.01 5.13
N ASP A 98 -1.74 -1.11 4.31
CA ASP A 98 -1.13 -0.72 3.04
C ASP A 98 -0.30 0.54 3.26
N THR A 99 0.97 0.54 2.82
CA THR A 99 1.89 1.65 3.05
C THR A 99 2.84 1.87 1.87
N ASN A 100 3.33 3.08 1.71
CA ASN A 100 4.38 3.43 0.76
C ASN A 100 5.81 3.21 1.34
N GLY A 101 5.92 2.78 2.60
CA GLY A 101 7.19 2.46 3.24
C GLY A 101 8.05 3.65 3.65
N SER A 102 7.58 4.87 3.54
CA SER A 102 8.39 6.07 3.83
C SER A 102 8.55 6.41 5.32
N ALA A 103 7.94 5.64 6.21
CA ALA A 103 7.95 5.90 7.65
C ALA A 103 8.38 4.65 8.45
N PRO A 104 9.66 4.22 8.35
CA PRO A 104 10.12 2.98 9.00
C PRO A 104 9.97 3.00 10.53
N PHE A 105 10.13 4.15 11.19
CA PHE A 105 9.92 4.26 12.64
C PHE A 105 8.47 3.97 13.05
N THR A 106 7.50 4.45 12.28
CA THR A 106 6.08 4.13 12.53
C THR A 106 5.83 2.65 12.32
N LEU A 107 6.37 2.07 11.24
CA LEU A 107 6.25 0.63 10.97
C LEU A 107 6.85 -0.21 12.10
N ALA A 108 8.07 0.11 12.55
CA ALA A 108 8.71 -0.60 13.66
C ALA A 108 7.85 -0.59 14.92
N MET A 109 7.33 0.59 15.30
CA MET A 109 6.46 0.75 16.48
C MET A 109 5.15 -0.05 16.35
N LEU A 110 4.52 -0.06 15.17
CA LEU A 110 3.28 -0.82 14.94
C LEU A 110 3.52 -2.33 15.00
N LEU A 111 4.64 -2.80 14.47
CA LEU A 111 5.06 -4.20 14.51
C LEU A 111 5.41 -4.64 15.92
N GLU A 112 6.20 -3.86 16.66
CA GLU A 112 6.56 -4.13 18.06
C GLU A 112 5.32 -4.26 18.97
N LYS A 113 4.31 -3.42 18.74
CA LYS A 113 3.05 -3.45 19.48
C LYS A 113 2.06 -4.54 19.01
N GLY A 114 2.37 -5.31 17.97
CA GLY A 114 1.47 -6.33 17.41
C GLY A 114 0.15 -5.76 16.88
N LEU A 115 0.17 -4.52 16.38
CA LEU A 115 -1.02 -3.83 15.90
C LEU A 115 -1.38 -4.12 14.44
N VAL A 116 -0.53 -4.87 13.72
CA VAL A 116 -0.71 -5.20 12.32
C VAL A 116 -0.49 -6.71 12.12
N ASP A 117 -1.39 -7.36 11.38
CA ASP A 117 -1.36 -8.79 11.11
C ASP A 117 -0.96 -9.11 9.65
N TYR A 118 -1.01 -8.13 8.77
CA TYR A 118 -0.58 -8.23 7.38
C TYR A 118 -0.08 -6.86 6.88
N ILE A 119 1.04 -6.82 6.14
CA ILE A 119 1.52 -5.59 5.51
C ILE A 119 1.63 -5.78 3.99
N ALA A 120 1.09 -4.81 3.25
CA ALA A 120 1.36 -4.66 1.83
C ALA A 120 2.10 -3.34 1.61
N MET A 121 3.35 -3.42 1.16
CA MET A 121 4.16 -2.23 0.91
C MET A 121 4.31 -1.99 -0.59
N ASP A 122 3.99 -0.78 -1.02
CA ASP A 122 4.20 -0.35 -2.40
C ASP A 122 5.64 0.15 -2.59
N ILE A 123 6.44 -0.55 -3.38
CA ILE A 123 7.74 -0.09 -3.88
C ILE A 123 7.52 0.51 -5.25
N LYS A 124 7.79 1.82 -5.40
CA LYS A 124 7.37 2.56 -6.59
C LYS A 124 8.27 2.33 -7.81
N GLY A 125 9.55 1.96 -7.58
CA GLY A 125 10.54 1.72 -8.61
C GLY A 125 11.95 1.60 -8.03
N PRO A 126 12.99 1.58 -8.87
CA PRO A 126 14.37 1.59 -8.43
C PRO A 126 14.71 2.90 -7.71
N LEU A 127 15.62 2.84 -6.74
CA LEU A 127 15.92 3.97 -5.84
C LEU A 127 16.35 5.22 -6.60
N GLU A 128 17.07 5.07 -7.71
CA GLU A 128 17.57 6.17 -8.54
C GLU A 128 16.45 6.97 -9.23
N LYS A 129 15.31 6.34 -9.46
CA LYS A 129 14.13 6.96 -10.10
C LYS A 129 13.02 7.28 -9.10
N TYR A 130 13.21 6.95 -7.83
CA TYR A 130 12.12 6.94 -6.85
C TYR A 130 11.46 8.31 -6.69
N ALA A 131 12.25 9.39 -6.61
CA ALA A 131 11.75 10.75 -6.48
C ALA A 131 10.87 11.15 -7.68
N ALA A 132 11.29 10.83 -8.90
CA ALA A 132 10.52 11.11 -10.12
C ALA A 132 9.19 10.35 -10.16
N ILE A 133 9.19 9.07 -9.74
CA ILE A 133 8.01 8.21 -9.73
C ILE A 133 7.05 8.59 -8.57
N ALA A 134 7.61 8.90 -7.41
CA ALA A 134 6.83 9.33 -6.23
C ALA A 134 6.34 10.79 -6.33
N GLY A 135 6.88 11.58 -7.27
CA GLY A 135 6.55 13.00 -7.47
C GLY A 135 6.98 13.90 -6.30
N THR A 136 7.96 13.47 -5.53
CA THR A 136 8.55 14.19 -4.40
C THR A 136 9.88 13.56 -4.00
N GLU A 137 10.71 14.32 -3.28
CA GLU A 137 11.94 13.77 -2.69
C GLU A 137 11.62 12.63 -1.71
N VAL A 138 12.38 11.54 -1.82
CA VAL A 138 12.23 10.34 -0.99
C VAL A 138 13.60 9.91 -0.50
N ASN A 139 13.71 9.66 0.80
CA ASN A 139 14.91 9.05 1.35
C ASN A 139 14.90 7.53 1.03
N GLY A 140 15.74 7.10 0.09
CA GLY A 140 15.83 5.70 -0.31
C GLY A 140 16.20 4.74 0.84
N ARG A 141 16.94 5.24 1.86
CA ARG A 141 17.26 4.44 3.05
C ARG A 141 16.02 4.07 3.85
N ASP A 142 15.01 4.95 3.93
CA ASP A 142 13.77 4.65 4.64
C ASP A 142 12.99 3.53 3.94
N ILE A 143 13.01 3.52 2.61
CA ILE A 143 12.39 2.44 1.82
C ILE A 143 13.08 1.10 2.08
N VAL A 144 14.41 1.06 2.00
CA VAL A 144 15.20 -0.17 2.28
C VAL A 144 15.01 -0.63 3.72
N THR A 145 15.01 0.29 4.69
CA THR A 145 14.76 -0.02 6.10
C THR A 145 13.36 -0.62 6.29
N SER A 146 12.34 -0.05 5.65
CA SER A 146 10.97 -0.58 5.71
C SER A 146 10.86 -1.97 5.11
N VAL A 147 11.54 -2.24 3.97
CA VAL A 147 11.61 -3.59 3.38
C VAL A 147 12.20 -4.58 4.38
N SER A 148 13.34 -4.24 5.00
CA SER A 148 14.00 -5.10 6.00
C SER A 148 13.13 -5.36 7.24
N LEU A 149 12.48 -4.31 7.77
CA LEU A 149 11.57 -4.43 8.92
C LEU A 149 10.39 -5.35 8.63
N ILE A 150 9.74 -5.15 7.47
CA ILE A 150 8.57 -5.93 7.07
C ILE A 150 8.95 -7.40 6.83
N SER A 151 10.05 -7.66 6.11
CA SER A 151 10.52 -9.03 5.83
C SER A 151 10.92 -9.77 7.11
N GLY A 152 11.52 -9.08 8.08
CA GLY A 152 11.93 -9.65 9.36
C GLY A 152 10.84 -9.75 10.41
N ALA A 153 9.63 -9.23 10.16
CA ALA A 153 8.58 -9.09 11.18
C ALA A 153 7.88 -10.40 11.56
N GLY A 154 8.06 -11.49 10.81
CA GLY A 154 7.40 -12.78 11.07
C GLY A 154 5.90 -12.79 10.83
N ILE A 155 5.33 -11.75 10.21
CA ILE A 155 3.92 -11.69 9.81
C ILE A 155 3.78 -11.81 8.29
N PRO A 156 2.63 -12.27 7.77
CA PRO A 156 2.34 -12.27 6.35
C PRO A 156 2.49 -10.88 5.73
N HIS A 157 3.14 -10.82 4.58
CA HIS A 157 3.37 -9.57 3.87
C HIS A 157 3.49 -9.76 2.36
N GLU A 158 3.37 -8.65 1.65
CA GLU A 158 3.67 -8.57 0.21
C GLU A 158 4.29 -7.22 -0.14
N PHE A 159 5.20 -7.22 -1.10
CA PHE A 159 5.68 -6.02 -1.78
C PHE A 159 4.96 -5.88 -3.12
N ARG A 160 4.64 -4.66 -3.51
CA ARG A 160 3.85 -4.41 -4.72
C ARG A 160 4.52 -3.35 -5.58
N THR A 161 4.46 -3.50 -6.89
CA THR A 161 4.82 -2.44 -7.83
C THR A 161 3.75 -2.31 -8.90
N THR A 162 3.24 -1.08 -9.09
CA THR A 162 2.28 -0.77 -10.16
C THR A 162 3.02 -0.55 -11.47
N LEU A 163 2.66 -1.28 -12.50
CA LEU A 163 3.30 -1.28 -13.81
C LEU A 163 2.75 -0.15 -14.67
N VAL A 164 3.35 1.03 -14.56
CA VAL A 164 2.88 2.27 -15.21
C VAL A 164 3.91 2.79 -16.19
N ALA A 165 3.70 2.54 -17.49
CA ALA A 165 4.47 3.21 -18.53
C ALA A 165 3.97 4.68 -18.69
N PRO A 166 4.84 5.68 -18.86
CA PRO A 166 6.28 5.58 -19.06
C PRO A 166 7.14 5.70 -17.77
N PHE A 167 6.55 5.71 -16.59
CA PHE A 167 7.28 5.96 -15.32
C PHE A 167 8.24 4.84 -14.94
N ILE A 168 7.92 3.61 -15.31
CA ILE A 168 8.72 2.42 -14.99
C ILE A 168 8.87 1.55 -16.24
N THR A 169 10.08 1.02 -16.46
CA THR A 169 10.40 0.08 -17.56
C THR A 169 10.45 -1.36 -17.02
N PRO A 170 10.45 -2.40 -17.88
CA PRO A 170 10.67 -3.77 -17.45
C PRO A 170 11.98 -3.98 -16.68
N GLU A 171 13.05 -3.31 -17.07
CA GLU A 171 14.35 -3.32 -16.38
C GLU A 171 14.28 -2.68 -15.01
N ASP A 172 13.51 -1.60 -14.88
CA ASP A 172 13.26 -0.96 -13.57
C ASP A 172 12.56 -1.91 -12.61
N VAL A 173 11.61 -2.71 -13.09
CA VAL A 173 10.90 -3.72 -12.27
C VAL A 173 11.89 -4.78 -11.77
N VAL A 174 12.81 -5.23 -12.61
CA VAL A 174 13.87 -6.19 -12.22
C VAL A 174 14.83 -5.58 -11.20
N THR A 175 15.25 -4.32 -11.40
CA THR A 175 16.09 -3.59 -10.44
C THR A 175 15.37 -3.42 -9.10
N THR A 176 14.07 -3.07 -9.14
CA THR A 176 13.22 -2.95 -7.93
C THR A 176 13.11 -4.27 -7.18
N ALA A 177 12.97 -5.38 -7.89
CA ALA A 177 12.92 -6.71 -7.28
C ALA A 177 14.21 -7.08 -6.51
N GLY A 178 15.34 -6.50 -6.88
CA GLY A 178 16.61 -6.64 -6.15
C GLY A 178 16.60 -6.04 -4.73
N LEU A 179 15.60 -5.22 -4.38
CA LEU A 179 15.38 -4.70 -3.02
C LEU A 179 14.60 -5.69 -2.14
N ILE A 180 13.99 -6.72 -2.73
CA ILE A 180 13.03 -7.61 -2.08
C ILE A 180 13.73 -8.93 -1.73
N PRO A 181 13.66 -9.40 -0.47
CA PRO A 181 14.19 -10.71 -0.10
C PRO A 181 13.51 -11.85 -0.88
N ALA A 182 14.29 -12.89 -1.21
CA ALA A 182 13.89 -13.97 -2.11
C ALA A 182 12.61 -14.71 -1.67
N GLU A 183 12.40 -14.84 -0.37
CA GLU A 183 11.26 -15.52 0.25
C GLU A 183 9.99 -14.66 0.33
N SER A 184 10.10 -13.36 0.07
CA SER A 184 8.96 -12.45 0.15
C SER A 184 8.09 -12.53 -1.11
N ARG A 185 6.79 -12.33 -0.91
CA ARG A 185 5.84 -12.25 -2.02
C ARG A 185 5.97 -10.92 -2.75
N TYR A 186 6.17 -10.96 -4.06
CA TYR A 186 6.18 -9.78 -4.92
C TYR A 186 4.97 -9.76 -5.85
N VAL A 187 4.24 -8.66 -5.88
CA VAL A 187 3.02 -8.50 -6.68
C VAL A 187 3.22 -7.43 -7.74
N LEU A 188 3.14 -7.82 -8.99
CA LEU A 188 3.07 -6.92 -10.13
C LEU A 188 1.62 -6.47 -10.30
N GLN A 189 1.35 -5.20 -10.04
CA GLN A 189 0.01 -4.64 -10.18
C GLN A 189 -0.17 -4.01 -11.55
N ARG A 190 -1.20 -4.47 -12.28
CA ARG A 190 -1.59 -3.84 -13.54
C ARG A 190 -2.10 -2.43 -13.27
N PHE A 191 -1.62 -1.50 -14.05
CA PHE A 191 -2.18 -0.15 -14.04
C PHE A 191 -3.46 -0.14 -14.86
N VAL A 192 -4.54 0.34 -14.27
CA VAL A 192 -5.81 0.58 -14.97
C VAL A 192 -6.00 2.08 -15.06
N PRO A 193 -6.01 2.68 -16.26
CA PRO A 193 -6.27 4.11 -16.44
C PRO A 193 -7.63 4.47 -15.84
N ALA A 194 -7.62 5.37 -14.88
CA ALA A 194 -8.80 5.83 -14.18
C ALA A 194 -8.62 7.32 -13.83
N LYS A 195 -9.28 7.79 -12.79
CA LYS A 195 -9.07 9.12 -12.23
C LYS A 195 -7.65 9.23 -11.66
N LEU A 196 -6.84 10.14 -12.18
CA LEU A 196 -5.43 10.30 -11.82
C LEU A 196 -5.17 11.63 -11.11
N LEU A 197 -4.07 11.69 -10.34
CA LEU A 197 -3.63 12.90 -9.66
C LEU A 197 -3.21 13.98 -10.65
N ALA A 198 -2.35 13.64 -11.61
CA ALA A 198 -1.92 14.57 -12.65
C ALA A 198 -2.90 14.58 -13.82
N SER A 199 -3.24 15.77 -14.29
CA SER A 199 -3.97 15.98 -15.53
C SER A 199 -2.97 16.14 -16.70
N GLY A 200 -3.31 15.62 -17.88
CA GLY A 200 -2.53 15.86 -19.11
C GLY A 200 -1.27 15.00 -19.26
N LEU A 201 -1.19 13.86 -18.60
CA LEU A 201 -0.05 12.92 -18.71
C LEU A 201 0.03 12.17 -20.06
N GLY A 202 -0.80 12.51 -21.04
CA GLY A 202 -0.88 11.76 -22.30
C GLY A 202 -1.46 10.35 -22.10
N GLU A 203 -1.14 9.44 -23.00
CA GLU A 203 -1.54 8.04 -22.84
C GLU A 203 -0.65 7.33 -21.82
N ILE A 204 -1.18 7.14 -20.60
CA ILE A 204 -0.55 6.28 -19.61
C ILE A 204 -1.11 4.87 -19.78
N ASN A 205 -0.22 3.92 -20.00
CA ASN A 205 -0.59 2.55 -20.28
C ASN A 205 0.03 1.58 -19.27
N CYS A 206 -0.61 0.45 -19.09
CA CYS A 206 -0.02 -0.72 -18.45
C CYS A 206 0.91 -1.42 -19.46
N PHE A 207 1.82 -2.24 -18.95
CA PHE A 207 2.55 -3.18 -19.81
C PHE A 207 1.58 -4.20 -20.42
N THR A 208 1.91 -4.67 -21.63
CA THR A 208 1.14 -5.73 -22.28
C THR A 208 1.25 -7.05 -21.52
N ASP A 209 0.28 -7.93 -21.69
CA ASP A 209 0.28 -9.26 -21.05
C ASP A 209 1.53 -10.06 -21.35
N ILE A 210 2.07 -9.95 -22.58
CA ILE A 210 3.30 -10.62 -23.00
C ILE A 210 4.49 -10.11 -22.16
N VAL A 211 4.61 -8.80 -21.98
CA VAL A 211 5.69 -8.21 -21.18
C VAL A 211 5.55 -8.59 -19.72
N ILE A 212 4.34 -8.57 -19.15
CA ILE A 212 4.09 -8.95 -17.75
C ILE A 212 4.43 -10.44 -17.52
N ALA A 213 4.02 -11.31 -18.44
CA ALA A 213 4.34 -12.74 -18.37
C ALA A 213 5.85 -13.00 -18.43
N ALA A 214 6.56 -12.33 -19.35
CA ALA A 214 8.02 -12.42 -19.46
C ALA A 214 8.73 -11.91 -18.20
N LEU A 215 8.27 -10.79 -17.62
CA LEU A 215 8.77 -10.26 -16.36
C LEU A 215 8.58 -11.27 -15.21
N LYS A 216 7.39 -11.84 -15.08
CA LYS A 216 7.09 -12.84 -14.06
C LYS A 216 8.10 -14.00 -14.12
N VAL A 217 8.27 -14.61 -15.29
CA VAL A 217 9.25 -15.71 -15.49
C VAL A 217 10.68 -15.28 -15.14
N ARG A 218 11.06 -14.05 -15.47
CA ARG A 218 12.39 -13.52 -15.14
C ARG A 218 12.58 -13.33 -13.64
N LEU A 219 11.57 -12.84 -12.95
CA LEU A 219 11.60 -12.57 -11.51
C LEU A 219 11.55 -13.87 -10.67
N GLU A 220 10.82 -14.89 -11.12
CA GLU A 220 10.73 -16.21 -10.47
C GLU A 220 12.07 -16.98 -10.42
N LYS A 221 13.09 -16.48 -11.12
CA LYS A 221 14.47 -16.99 -10.97
C LYS A 221 15.14 -16.57 -9.66
N HIS A 222 14.64 -15.51 -9.02
CA HIS A 222 15.24 -14.89 -7.84
C HIS A 222 14.26 -14.75 -6.66
N LEU A 223 12.98 -14.75 -6.93
CA LEU A 223 11.91 -14.61 -5.93
C LEU A 223 11.05 -15.87 -5.91
N SER A 224 10.76 -16.40 -4.73
CA SER A 224 9.99 -17.63 -4.55
C SER A 224 8.49 -17.48 -4.86
N CYS A 225 7.97 -16.26 -4.82
CA CYS A 225 6.55 -16.00 -5.05
C CYS A 225 6.31 -14.69 -5.81
N VAL A 226 5.99 -14.77 -7.10
CA VAL A 226 5.63 -13.63 -7.94
C VAL A 226 4.19 -13.77 -8.42
N ALA A 227 3.35 -12.79 -8.08
CA ALA A 227 1.96 -12.73 -8.50
C ALA A 227 1.69 -11.55 -9.44
N VAL A 228 0.61 -11.63 -10.22
CA VAL A 228 0.09 -10.53 -11.05
C VAL A 228 -1.36 -10.28 -10.66
N ARG A 229 -1.70 -9.02 -10.47
CA ARG A 229 -3.08 -8.55 -10.20
C ARG A 229 -3.48 -7.47 -11.18
#